data_fee0fc51e2fbb2cd45d0ac3d2f9b40f2
#
_entry.id   fee0fc51e2fbb2cd45d0ac3d2f9b40f2
#
_cell.length_a   1.000
_cell.length_b   1.000
_cell.length_c   1.000
_cell.angle_alpha   90.00
_cell.angle_beta   90.00
_cell.angle_gamma   90.00
#
_symmetry.space_group_name_H-M   'P 1'
#
loop_
_entity.id
_entity.type
_entity.pdbx_description
1 polymer ?
#
loop_
_entity_poly.entity_id
_entity_poly.type
_entity_poly.pdbx_seq_one_letter_code
_entity_poly.pdbx_strand_id
1 'polypeptide(L)'
;MNAAAPHIVIERLHRVLRVEIRRPEKKNALTAAMYGRLAEVFQEAAGDEDIRVLLLHGQPGAFTAGNDLGEFLNDPPADEDAAVFRFLAALRDFPKPF
;
A
#
# COMPACT_ATOMS: atom_id res chain seq x y z
N MET A 1 -11.56 -5.43 10.47
CA MET A 1 -10.41 -4.56 10.68
C MET A 1 -9.12 -5.33 10.54
N ASN A 2 -8.16 -4.77 9.88
CA ASN A 2 -6.90 -5.46 9.64
C ASN A 2 -5.78 -4.90 10.52
N ALA A 3 -5.42 -5.67 11.54
CA ALA A 3 -4.34 -5.30 12.47
C ALA A 3 -2.95 -5.63 11.92
N ALA A 4 -2.85 -6.36 10.79
CA ALA A 4 -1.56 -6.80 10.27
C ALA A 4 -0.75 -5.65 9.63
N ALA A 5 -1.39 -4.52 9.33
CA ALA A 5 -0.72 -3.39 8.70
C ALA A 5 -1.23 -2.08 9.30
N PRO A 6 -0.84 -1.78 10.54
CA PRO A 6 -1.35 -0.59 11.23
C PRO A 6 -0.91 0.72 10.60
N HIS A 7 0.11 0.69 9.73
CA HIS A 7 0.64 1.88 9.08
C HIS A 7 -0.05 2.21 7.75
N ILE A 8 -1.02 1.40 7.34
CA ILE A 8 -1.83 1.67 6.16
C ILE A 8 -3.23 1.99 6.65
N VAL A 9 -3.63 3.25 6.50
CA VAL A 9 -4.92 3.74 6.98
C VAL A 9 -5.85 3.92 5.80
N ILE A 10 -7.04 3.36 5.90
CA ILE A 10 -7.98 3.30 4.77
C ILE A 10 -9.27 3.99 5.17
N GLU A 11 -9.75 4.89 4.31
CA GLU A 11 -11.00 5.59 4.53
C GLU A 11 -11.77 5.67 3.22
N ARG A 12 -13.05 5.35 3.30
CA ARG A 12 -13.93 5.46 2.13
C ARG A 12 -14.70 6.78 2.25
N LEU A 13 -14.56 7.63 1.23
CA LEU A 13 -15.26 8.90 1.13
C LEU A 13 -16.02 8.92 -0.19
N HIS A 14 -17.33 8.67 -0.14
CA HIS A 14 -18.16 8.53 -1.32
C HIS A 14 -17.58 7.44 -2.23
N ARG A 15 -17.20 7.77 -3.44
CA ARG A 15 -16.65 6.80 -4.39
C ARG A 15 -15.13 6.84 -4.49
N VAL A 16 -14.50 7.51 -3.53
CA VAL A 16 -13.05 7.59 -3.43
C VAL A 16 -12.59 6.73 -2.26
N LEU A 17 -11.63 5.86 -2.51
CA LEU A 17 -10.95 5.12 -1.47
C LEU A 17 -9.65 5.84 -1.16
N ARG A 18 -9.56 6.42 0.04
CA ARG A 18 -8.36 7.11 0.50
C ARG A 18 -7.48 6.13 1.26
N VAL A 19 -6.26 6.01 0.83
CA VAL A 19 -5.27 5.09 1.42
C VAL A 19 -4.07 5.92 1.84
N GLU A 20 -3.79 5.93 3.14
CA GLU A 20 -2.73 6.73 3.70
C GLU A 20 -1.59 5.85 4.20
N ILE A 21 -0.36 6.18 3.78
CA ILE A 21 0.84 5.59 4.37
C ILE A 21 1.17 6.43 5.61
N ARG A 22 1.11 5.82 6.80
CA ARG A 22 1.31 6.53 8.06
C ARG A 22 2.36 5.82 8.92
N ARG A 23 3.61 6.12 8.64
CA ARG A 23 4.75 5.63 9.41
C ARG A 23 5.79 6.75 9.50
N PRO A 24 5.42 7.90 10.12
CA PRO A 24 6.28 9.09 10.09
C PRO A 24 7.62 8.88 10.79
N GLU A 25 7.68 8.02 11.81
CA GLU A 25 8.91 7.74 12.55
C GLU A 25 9.99 7.10 11.65
N LYS A 26 9.61 6.53 10.52
CA LYS A 26 10.52 5.94 9.54
C LYS A 26 10.39 6.61 8.16
N LYS A 27 9.87 7.85 8.12
CA LYS A 27 9.66 8.61 6.88
C LYS A 27 8.84 7.80 5.87
N ASN A 28 7.88 7.04 6.36
CA ASN A 28 6.99 6.20 5.56
C ASN A 28 7.73 5.11 4.76
N ALA A 29 8.85 4.61 5.28
CA ALA A 29 9.50 3.44 4.70
C ALA A 29 8.54 2.25 4.75
N LEU A 30 8.53 1.45 3.69
CA LEU A 30 7.55 0.39 3.49
C LEU A 30 8.11 -0.97 3.86
N THR A 31 7.41 -1.65 4.77
CA THR A 31 7.70 -3.03 5.17
C THR A 31 6.94 -4.01 4.27
N ALA A 32 7.27 -5.29 4.36
CA ALA A 32 6.55 -6.34 3.63
C ALA A 32 5.06 -6.36 4.03
N ALA A 33 4.76 -6.17 5.32
CA ALA A 33 3.37 -6.13 5.78
C ALA A 33 2.61 -4.97 5.14
N MET A 34 3.25 -3.81 5.01
CA MET A 34 2.65 -2.64 4.38
C MET A 34 2.41 -2.90 2.88
N TYR A 35 3.39 -3.46 2.18
CA TYR A 35 3.23 -3.82 0.77
C TYR A 35 2.09 -4.83 0.58
N GLY A 36 2.02 -5.83 1.45
CA GLY A 36 0.96 -6.83 1.39
C GLY A 36 -0.42 -6.21 1.56
N ARG A 37 -0.55 -5.29 2.52
CA ARG A 37 -1.82 -4.60 2.73
C ARG A 37 -2.18 -3.70 1.55
N LEU A 38 -1.20 -2.98 1.01
CA LEU A 38 -1.42 -2.15 -0.17
C LEU A 38 -1.88 -2.99 -1.37
N ALA A 39 -1.25 -4.16 -1.58
CA ALA A 39 -1.65 -5.06 -2.64
C ALA A 39 -3.11 -5.50 -2.48
N GLU A 40 -3.50 -5.90 -1.26
CA GLU A 40 -4.88 -6.28 -0.96
C GLU A 40 -5.86 -5.15 -1.25
N VAL A 41 -5.52 -3.94 -0.82
CA VAL A 41 -6.40 -2.78 -0.98
C VAL A 41 -6.62 -2.47 -2.46
N PHE A 42 -5.56 -2.46 -3.25
CA PHE A 42 -5.69 -2.24 -4.69
C PHE A 42 -6.51 -3.33 -5.36
N GLN A 43 -6.29 -4.60 -4.99
CA GLN A 43 -7.04 -5.72 -5.55
C GLN A 43 -8.51 -5.64 -5.19
N GLU A 44 -8.82 -5.32 -3.95
CA GLU A 44 -10.22 -5.18 -3.51
C GLU A 44 -10.90 -4.01 -4.21
N ALA A 45 -10.21 -2.86 -4.29
CA ALA A 45 -10.77 -1.68 -4.94
C ALA A 45 -10.97 -1.88 -6.44
N ALA A 46 -10.12 -2.68 -7.06
CA ALA A 46 -10.24 -2.98 -8.50
C ALA A 46 -11.58 -3.67 -8.81
N GLY A 47 -12.06 -4.53 -7.90
CA GLY A 47 -13.30 -5.25 -8.09
C GLY A 47 -14.53 -4.61 -7.43
N ASP A 48 -14.36 -3.50 -6.74
CA ASP A 48 -15.46 -2.85 -5.99
C ASP A 48 -16.13 -1.81 -6.86
N GLU A 49 -17.36 -2.08 -7.28
CA GLU A 49 -18.11 -1.19 -8.18
C GLU A 49 -18.41 0.17 -7.55
N ASP A 50 -18.39 0.26 -6.23
CA ASP A 50 -18.65 1.53 -5.53
C ASP A 50 -17.45 2.43 -5.46
N ILE A 51 -16.24 1.92 -5.78
CA ILE A 51 -15.03 2.70 -5.80
C ILE A 51 -14.69 3.10 -7.23
N ARG A 52 -14.55 4.39 -7.48
CA ARG A 52 -14.18 4.91 -8.79
C ARG A 52 -12.71 5.36 -8.86
N VAL A 53 -12.18 5.83 -7.73
CA VAL A 53 -10.83 6.39 -7.66
C VAL A 53 -10.17 5.93 -6.38
N LEU A 54 -8.90 5.60 -6.45
CA LEU A 54 -8.09 5.34 -5.26
C LEU A 54 -7.09 6.48 -5.11
N LEU A 55 -7.07 7.09 -3.92
CA LEU A 55 -6.15 8.18 -3.60
C LEU A 55 -5.12 7.64 -2.60
N LEU A 56 -3.89 7.49 -3.04
CA LEU A 56 -2.80 7.05 -2.19
C LEU A 56 -1.95 8.26 -1.82
N HIS A 57 -1.75 8.47 -0.52
CA HIS A 57 -0.97 9.62 -0.06
C HIS A 57 -0.14 9.28 1.17
N GLY A 58 0.81 10.15 1.47
CA GLY A 58 1.65 10.03 2.66
C GLY A 58 1.33 11.12 3.66
N GLN A 59 2.36 11.57 4.37
CA GLN A 59 2.28 12.61 5.39
C GLN A 59 2.85 13.91 4.84
N PRO A 60 2.55 15.05 5.46
CA PRO A 60 3.31 16.26 5.17
C PRO A 60 4.79 15.98 5.38
N GLY A 61 5.59 16.24 4.37
CA GLY A 61 7.03 16.03 4.43
C GLY A 61 7.54 14.74 3.83
N ALA A 62 6.70 13.70 3.68
CA ALA A 62 7.17 12.47 3.02
C ALA A 62 6.00 11.64 2.50
N PHE A 63 6.03 11.33 1.22
CA PHE A 63 5.14 10.31 0.66
C PHE A 63 5.61 8.93 1.12
N THR A 64 6.81 8.54 0.73
CA THR A 64 7.46 7.33 1.22
C THR A 64 8.97 7.43 0.97
N ALA A 65 9.75 6.79 1.85
CA ALA A 65 11.19 6.67 1.66
C ALA A 65 11.56 5.39 0.90
N GLY A 66 10.58 4.63 0.43
CA GLY A 66 10.81 3.38 -0.27
C GLY A 66 10.89 2.20 0.68
N ASN A 67 11.59 1.15 0.30
CA ASN A 67 11.70 -0.06 1.10
C ASN A 67 12.35 0.22 2.46
N ASP A 68 11.84 -0.44 3.50
CA ASP A 68 12.50 -0.44 4.80
C ASP A 68 13.83 -1.20 4.64
N LEU A 69 14.95 -0.48 4.76
CA LEU A 69 16.26 -1.05 4.50
C LEU A 69 16.60 -2.18 5.46
N GLY A 70 16.25 -2.03 6.74
CA GLY A 70 16.52 -3.08 7.72
C GLY A 70 15.82 -4.37 7.38
N GLU A 71 14.54 -4.28 7.04
CA GLU A 71 13.78 -5.46 6.66
C GLU A 71 14.27 -6.03 5.33
N PHE A 72 14.56 -5.17 4.36
CA PHE A 72 15.03 -5.62 3.06
C PHE A 72 16.36 -6.38 3.17
N LEU A 73 17.26 -5.93 4.03
CA LEU A 73 18.55 -6.59 4.23
C LEU A 73 18.41 -7.92 4.99
N ASN A 74 17.46 -8.00 5.92
CA ASN A 74 17.26 -9.19 6.74
C ASN A 74 16.38 -10.24 6.06
N ASP A 75 15.47 -9.82 5.21
CA ASP A 75 14.52 -10.71 4.54
C ASP A 75 14.22 -10.17 3.15
N PRO A 76 15.20 -10.26 2.23
CA PRO A 76 15.01 -9.72 0.88
C PRO A 76 13.93 -10.49 0.11
N PRO A 77 13.23 -9.81 -0.83
CA PRO A 77 12.24 -10.47 -1.67
C PRO A 77 12.87 -11.59 -2.47
N ALA A 78 12.36 -12.81 -2.30
CA ALA A 78 12.98 -13.99 -2.88
C ALA A 78 12.36 -14.44 -4.21
N ASP A 79 11.08 -14.10 -4.43
CA ASP A 79 10.36 -14.54 -5.63
C ASP A 79 9.20 -13.59 -5.94
N GLU A 80 8.48 -13.90 -7.02
CA GLU A 80 7.39 -13.04 -7.49
C GLU A 80 6.16 -13.04 -6.59
N ASP A 81 6.10 -13.95 -5.62
CA ASP A 81 5.02 -13.95 -4.62
C ASP A 81 5.34 -13.04 -3.44
N ALA A 82 6.54 -12.47 -3.37
CA ALA A 82 6.87 -11.51 -2.32
C ALA A 82 5.91 -10.32 -2.37
N ALA A 83 5.61 -9.77 -1.19
CA ALA A 83 4.60 -8.72 -1.05
C ALA A 83 4.87 -7.51 -1.95
N VAL A 84 6.14 -7.10 -2.09
CA VAL A 84 6.50 -5.96 -2.94
C VAL A 84 6.12 -6.22 -4.39
N PHE A 85 6.35 -7.42 -4.89
CA PHE A 85 6.03 -7.74 -6.28
C PHE A 85 4.54 -7.91 -6.50
N ARG A 86 3.83 -8.44 -5.51
CA ARG A 86 2.35 -8.48 -5.57
C ARG A 86 1.76 -7.08 -5.62
N PHE A 87 2.33 -6.14 -4.86
CA PHE A 87 1.89 -4.75 -4.91
C PHE A 87 2.16 -4.12 -6.27
N LEU A 88 3.35 -4.32 -6.82
CA LEU A 88 3.68 -3.77 -8.14
C LEU A 88 2.76 -4.33 -9.22
N ALA A 89 2.43 -5.62 -9.15
CA ALA A 89 1.49 -6.23 -10.09
C ALA A 89 0.09 -5.64 -9.93
N ALA A 90 -0.33 -5.40 -8.68
CA ALA A 90 -1.64 -4.80 -8.41
C ALA A 90 -1.73 -3.37 -8.98
N LEU A 91 -0.64 -2.59 -8.89
CA LEU A 91 -0.59 -1.27 -9.50
C LEU A 91 -0.69 -1.35 -11.01
N ARG A 92 0.10 -2.25 -11.62
CA ARG A 92 0.12 -2.42 -13.07
C ARG A 92 -1.27 -2.76 -13.61
N ASP A 93 -1.99 -3.61 -12.90
CA ASP A 93 -3.26 -4.16 -13.37
C ASP A 93 -4.47 -3.37 -12.89
N PHE A 94 -4.27 -2.31 -12.11
CA PHE A 94 -5.38 -1.56 -11.55
C PHE A 94 -6.16 -0.84 -12.65
N PRO A 95 -7.47 -1.11 -12.80
CA PRO A 95 -8.23 -0.62 -13.95
C PRO A 95 -8.83 0.77 -13.77
N LYS A 96 -8.59 1.42 -12.64
CA LYS A 96 -9.22 2.70 -12.30
C LYS A 96 -8.16 3.76 -12.08
N PRO A 97 -8.52 5.06 -12.11
CA PRO A 97 -7.55 6.12 -11.77
C PRO A 97 -7.06 5.99 -10.33
N PHE A 98 -5.78 6.26 -10.17
CA PHE A 98 -5.19 6.40 -8.84
C PHE A 98 -4.01 7.36 -8.90
#